data_b6e8607f2fd6950ae787a6c47cb51c1c
#
_entry.id   b6e8607f2fd6950ae787a6c47cb51c1c
#
_cell.length_a   1.000
_cell.length_b   1.000
_cell.length_c   1.000
_cell.angle_alpha   90.00
_cell.angle_beta   90.00
_cell.angle_gamma   90.00
#
_symmetry.space_group_name_H-M   'P 1'
#
loop_
_entity.id
_entity.type
_entity.pdbx_description
1 polymer ?
#
loop_
_entity_poly.entity_id
_entity_poly.type
_entity_poly.pdbx_seq_one_letter_code
_entity_poly.pdbx_strand_id
1 'polypeptide(L)'
;MRSEIEPELLKHAEEELYHAELLAERILQLEGTPLIDPQEWFTHAGCKYAAPTDIYIGSILNQNLIGERCAINRYQEIANITSGIDHTTHKIATEILEDEIEHENDLVDYLTDLKLIKEKI
;
A
#
# COMPACT_ATOMS: atom_id res chain seq x y z
N MET A 1 3.84 -22.31 0.39
CA MET A 1 3.86 -20.82 0.43
C MET A 1 2.50 -20.18 0.65
N ARG A 2 1.42 -20.77 0.14
CA ARG A 2 0.09 -20.20 0.32
C ARG A 2 -0.28 -20.00 1.79
N SER A 3 -0.03 -20.97 2.64
CA SER A 3 -0.36 -20.91 4.07
C SER A 3 0.40 -19.84 4.84
N GLU A 4 1.51 -19.34 4.30
CA GLU A 4 2.33 -18.28 4.89
C GLU A 4 1.98 -16.91 4.30
N ILE A 5 1.75 -16.86 2.99
CA ILE A 5 1.52 -15.61 2.24
C ILE A 5 0.11 -15.09 2.42
N GLU A 6 -0.90 -15.97 2.40
CA GLU A 6 -2.30 -15.57 2.51
C GLU A 6 -2.61 -14.79 3.80
N PRO A 7 -2.17 -15.24 5.00
CA PRO A 7 -2.35 -14.46 6.22
C PRO A 7 -1.63 -13.11 6.19
N GLU A 8 -0.45 -13.02 5.57
CA GLU A 8 0.30 -11.77 5.47
C GLU A 8 -0.40 -10.77 4.54
N LEU A 9 -0.92 -11.23 3.41
CA LEU A 9 -1.68 -10.37 2.51
C LEU A 9 -2.96 -9.88 3.17
N LEU A 10 -3.62 -10.71 3.98
CA LEU A 10 -4.79 -10.30 4.74
C LEU A 10 -4.42 -9.23 5.78
N LYS A 11 -3.32 -9.39 6.47
CA LYS A 11 -2.79 -8.40 7.41
C LYS A 11 -2.51 -7.06 6.71
N HIS A 12 -1.87 -7.10 5.53
CA HIS A 12 -1.65 -5.90 4.73
C HIS A 12 -2.97 -5.22 4.37
N ALA A 13 -3.97 -5.99 3.96
CA ALA A 13 -5.29 -5.45 3.61
C ALA A 13 -5.97 -4.76 4.80
N GLU A 14 -5.87 -5.33 6.00
CA GLU A 14 -6.40 -4.74 7.22
C GLU A 14 -5.69 -3.43 7.56
N GLU A 15 -4.37 -3.38 7.40
CA GLU A 15 -3.60 -2.16 7.60
C GLU A 15 -3.96 -1.08 6.58
N GLU A 16 -4.18 -1.47 5.31
CA GLU A 16 -4.62 -0.53 4.27
C GLU A 16 -6.00 0.08 4.59
N LEU A 17 -6.90 -0.70 5.14
CA LEU A 17 -8.20 -0.18 5.57
C LEU A 17 -8.03 0.86 6.69
N TYR A 18 -7.14 0.58 7.65
CA TYR A 18 -6.82 1.51 8.71
C TYR A 18 -6.21 2.81 8.15
N HIS A 19 -5.31 2.72 7.16
CA HIS A 19 -4.76 3.90 6.49
C HIS A 19 -5.86 4.74 5.84
N ALA A 20 -6.82 4.10 5.18
CA ALA A 20 -7.94 4.80 4.57
C ALA A 20 -8.78 5.56 5.62
N GLU A 21 -8.99 4.95 6.78
CA GLU A 21 -9.71 5.59 7.90
C GLU A 21 -8.95 6.82 8.43
N LEU A 22 -7.64 6.70 8.61
CA LEU A 22 -6.81 7.83 9.06
C LEU A 22 -6.88 9.00 8.08
N LEU A 23 -6.79 8.71 6.78
CA LEU A 23 -6.82 9.73 5.74
C LEU A 23 -8.20 10.39 5.64
N ALA A 24 -9.26 9.58 5.69
CA ALA A 24 -10.63 10.11 5.65
C ALA A 24 -10.89 11.04 6.83
N GLU A 25 -10.49 10.65 8.04
CA GLU A 25 -10.62 11.49 9.23
C GLU A 25 -9.86 12.81 9.07
N ARG A 26 -8.62 12.74 8.55
CA ARG A 26 -7.81 13.94 8.35
C ARG A 26 -8.42 14.88 7.31
N ILE A 27 -8.96 14.33 6.22
CA ILE A 27 -9.64 15.13 5.20
C ILE A 27 -10.83 15.87 5.81
N LEU A 28 -11.63 15.20 6.65
CA LEU A 28 -12.74 15.84 7.35
C LEU A 28 -12.26 16.93 8.30
N GLN A 29 -11.18 16.74 9.03
CA GLN A 29 -10.59 17.76 9.90
C GLN A 29 -10.14 19.00 9.12
N LEU A 30 -9.71 18.81 7.89
CA LEU A 30 -9.32 19.89 6.98
C LEU A 30 -10.51 20.50 6.22
N GLU A 31 -11.73 20.15 6.61
CA GLU A 31 -12.98 20.60 5.99
C GLU A 31 -13.18 20.12 4.55
N GLY A 32 -12.48 19.05 4.16
CA GLY A 32 -12.66 18.39 2.88
C GLY A 32 -13.68 17.27 2.94
N THR A 33 -13.97 16.67 1.80
CA THR A 33 -14.87 15.53 1.68
C THR A 33 -14.10 14.36 1.07
N PRO A 34 -13.99 13.22 1.76
CA PRO A 34 -13.39 12.03 1.16
C PRO A 34 -14.18 11.55 -0.06
N LEU A 35 -13.52 10.87 -0.99
CA LEU A 35 -14.20 10.26 -2.13
C LEU A 35 -15.00 9.05 -1.63
N ILE A 36 -16.32 9.19 -1.58
CA ILE A 36 -17.23 8.17 -1.03
C ILE A 36 -17.85 7.28 -2.10
N ASP A 37 -17.85 7.71 -3.36
CA ASP A 37 -18.34 6.89 -4.47
C ASP A 37 -17.20 5.99 -5.00
N PRO A 38 -17.32 4.65 -4.89
CA PRO A 38 -16.27 3.75 -5.35
C PRO A 38 -15.89 3.93 -6.83
N GLN A 39 -16.80 4.37 -7.68
CA GLN A 39 -16.50 4.62 -9.09
C GLN A 39 -15.49 5.77 -9.25
N GLU A 40 -15.54 6.76 -8.38
CA GLU A 40 -14.60 7.87 -8.39
C GLU A 40 -13.18 7.46 -7.95
N TRP A 41 -13.09 6.40 -7.14
CA TRP A 41 -11.79 5.90 -6.70
C TRP A 41 -10.91 5.49 -7.87
N PHE A 42 -11.47 4.81 -8.86
CA PHE A 42 -10.73 4.34 -10.04
C PHE A 42 -10.32 5.49 -10.95
N THR A 43 -11.12 6.55 -11.00
CA THR A 43 -10.83 7.74 -11.81
C THR A 43 -9.73 8.60 -11.18
N HIS A 44 -9.75 8.76 -9.87
CA HIS A 44 -8.87 9.70 -9.15
C HIS A 44 -7.65 9.03 -8.52
N ALA A 45 -7.58 7.71 -8.47
CA ALA A 45 -6.45 7.03 -7.87
C ALA A 45 -5.15 7.32 -8.61
N GLY A 46 -4.14 7.78 -7.87
CA GLY A 46 -2.80 8.00 -8.41
C GLY A 46 -2.07 6.69 -8.68
N CYS A 47 -2.42 5.63 -7.92
CA CYS A 47 -1.92 4.28 -8.12
C CYS A 47 -3.06 3.44 -8.70
N LYS A 48 -2.90 3.00 -9.95
CA LYS A 48 -3.97 2.30 -10.66
C LYS A 48 -4.20 0.90 -10.11
N TYR A 49 -5.47 0.56 -9.92
CA TYR A 49 -5.85 -0.79 -9.58
C TYR A 49 -5.82 -1.68 -10.81
N ALA A 50 -5.26 -2.88 -10.64
CA ALA A 50 -5.31 -3.94 -11.65
C ALA A 50 -5.74 -5.23 -10.96
N ALA A 51 -6.84 -5.83 -11.42
CA ALA A 51 -7.31 -7.10 -10.87
C ALA A 51 -6.30 -8.21 -11.16
N PRO A 52 -6.03 -9.12 -10.21
CA PRO A 52 -5.15 -10.25 -10.46
C PRO A 52 -5.83 -11.22 -11.43
N THR A 53 -5.20 -11.44 -12.60
CA THR A 53 -5.69 -12.34 -13.63
C THR A 53 -4.84 -13.60 -13.75
N ASP A 54 -3.61 -13.55 -13.24
CA ASP A 54 -2.68 -14.69 -13.21
C ASP A 54 -2.64 -15.24 -11.78
N ILE A 55 -2.95 -16.54 -11.64
CA ILE A 55 -2.96 -17.22 -10.33
C ILE A 55 -1.58 -17.63 -9.84
N TYR A 56 -0.54 -17.45 -10.65
CA TYR A 56 0.82 -17.74 -10.23
C TYR A 56 1.23 -16.81 -9.11
N ILE A 57 1.73 -17.40 -8.00
CA ILE A 57 2.03 -16.64 -6.79
C ILE A 57 3.06 -15.52 -7.02
N GLY A 58 4.07 -15.78 -7.85
CA GLY A 58 5.06 -14.76 -8.19
C GLY A 58 4.45 -13.55 -8.88
N SER A 59 3.47 -13.76 -9.74
CA SER A 59 2.76 -12.67 -10.42
C SER A 59 1.91 -11.86 -9.45
N ILE A 60 1.23 -12.53 -8.52
CA ILE A 60 0.44 -11.87 -7.47
C ILE A 60 1.34 -11.02 -6.58
N LEU A 61 2.46 -11.58 -6.11
CA LEU A 61 3.41 -10.86 -5.27
C LEU A 61 4.03 -9.65 -5.99
N ASN A 62 4.39 -9.81 -7.26
CA ASN A 62 4.91 -8.70 -8.07
C ASN A 62 3.89 -7.59 -8.26
N GLN A 63 2.64 -7.93 -8.50
CA GLN A 63 1.57 -6.96 -8.66
C GLN A 63 1.36 -6.16 -7.36
N ASN A 64 1.36 -6.85 -6.22
CA ASN A 64 1.29 -6.19 -4.92
C ASN A 64 2.49 -5.29 -4.68
N LEU A 65 3.69 -5.73 -5.05
CA LEU A 65 4.93 -4.96 -4.89
C LEU A 65 4.88 -3.65 -5.70
N ILE A 66 4.39 -3.70 -6.92
CA ILE A 66 4.19 -2.50 -7.75
C ILE A 66 3.25 -1.53 -7.05
N GLY A 67 2.15 -2.03 -6.49
CA GLY A 67 1.20 -1.22 -5.73
C GLY A 67 1.82 -0.56 -4.50
N GLU A 68 2.59 -1.32 -3.71
CA GLU A 68 3.27 -0.77 -2.53
C GLU A 68 4.28 0.31 -2.90
N ARG A 69 5.06 0.11 -3.95
CA ARG A 69 6.04 1.10 -4.42
C ARG A 69 5.39 2.38 -4.92
N CYS A 70 4.23 2.26 -5.58
CA CYS A 70 3.45 3.43 -5.96
C CYS A 70 2.97 4.19 -4.71
N ALA A 71 2.43 3.48 -3.72
CA ALA A 71 1.98 4.07 -2.46
C ALA A 71 3.14 4.75 -1.72
N ILE A 72 4.31 4.11 -1.63
CA ILE A 72 5.51 4.68 -1.01
C ILE A 72 5.83 6.04 -1.64
N ASN A 73 5.84 6.13 -2.96
CA ASN A 73 6.11 7.39 -3.64
C ASN A 73 5.07 8.47 -3.31
N ARG A 74 3.79 8.09 -3.23
CA ARG A 74 2.72 9.03 -2.88
C ARG A 74 2.85 9.58 -1.47
N TYR A 75 3.09 8.71 -0.51
CA TYR A 75 3.24 9.14 0.89
C TYR A 75 4.53 9.91 1.12
N GLN A 76 5.60 9.59 0.37
CA GLN A 76 6.82 10.37 0.40
C GLN A 76 6.57 11.80 -0.10
N GLU A 77 5.79 11.96 -1.16
CA GLU A 77 5.41 13.29 -1.68
C GLU A 77 4.63 14.08 -0.64
N ILE A 78 3.63 13.44 -0.01
CA ILE A 78 2.82 14.09 1.04
C ILE A 78 3.70 14.50 2.22
N ALA A 79 4.58 13.60 2.66
CA ALA A 79 5.51 13.90 3.75
C ALA A 79 6.40 15.10 3.42
N ASN A 80 6.90 15.18 2.18
CA ASN A 80 7.77 16.27 1.74
C ASN A 80 7.05 17.63 1.73
N ILE A 81 5.83 17.69 1.21
CA ILE A 81 5.08 18.96 1.10
C ILE A 81 4.51 19.41 2.44
N THR A 82 4.39 18.54 3.42
CA THR A 82 3.82 18.85 4.75
C THR A 82 4.89 19.11 5.81
N SER A 83 6.15 18.76 5.53
CA SER A 83 7.26 18.91 6.47
C SER A 83 7.43 20.36 6.92
N GLY A 84 7.33 20.61 8.23
CA GLY A 84 7.47 21.96 8.79
C GLY A 84 6.29 22.88 8.53
N ILE A 85 5.23 22.41 7.86
CA ILE A 85 4.06 23.21 7.47
C ILE A 85 2.79 22.68 8.15
N ASP A 86 2.48 21.41 7.96
CA ASP A 86 1.32 20.73 8.56
C ASP A 86 1.80 19.50 9.30
N HIS A 87 2.11 19.67 10.57
CA HIS A 87 2.68 18.60 11.39
C HIS A 87 1.74 17.41 11.55
N THR A 88 0.45 17.64 11.63
CA THR A 88 -0.54 16.56 11.82
C THR A 88 -0.64 15.69 10.58
N THR A 89 -0.77 16.29 9.40
CA THR A 89 -0.79 15.52 8.13
C THR A 89 0.56 14.85 7.88
N HIS A 90 1.66 15.54 8.20
CA HIS A 90 3.00 14.97 8.07
C HIS A 90 3.16 13.70 8.89
N LYS A 91 2.70 13.71 10.15
CA LYS A 91 2.77 12.55 11.03
C LYS A 91 1.99 11.36 10.46
N ILE A 92 0.78 11.61 9.98
CA ILE A 92 -0.05 10.57 9.36
C ILE A 92 0.65 10.00 8.13
N ALA A 93 1.15 10.85 7.24
CA ALA A 93 1.84 10.43 6.03
C ALA A 93 3.09 9.59 6.33
N THR A 94 3.90 9.98 7.30
CA THR A 94 5.11 9.26 7.69
C THR A 94 4.80 7.94 8.38
N GLU A 95 3.75 7.88 9.19
CA GLU A 95 3.28 6.64 9.81
C GLU A 95 2.85 5.62 8.74
N ILE A 96 2.04 6.06 7.78
CA ILE A 96 1.62 5.19 6.68
C ILE A 96 2.81 4.78 5.82
N LEU A 97 3.72 5.71 5.53
CA LEU A 97 4.92 5.43 4.75
C LEU A 97 5.76 4.31 5.38
N GLU A 98 5.92 4.32 6.70
CA GLU A 98 6.64 3.26 7.42
C GLU A 98 5.99 1.89 7.20
N ASP A 99 4.66 1.82 7.28
CA ASP A 99 3.92 0.58 7.06
C ASP A 99 4.08 0.08 5.62
N GLU A 100 4.00 0.99 4.65
CA GLU A 100 4.15 0.64 3.24
C GLU A 100 5.56 0.12 2.91
N ILE A 101 6.58 0.69 3.54
CA ILE A 101 7.96 0.21 3.40
C ILE A 101 8.11 -1.19 4.00
N GLU A 102 7.46 -1.44 5.12
CA GLU A 102 7.44 -2.77 5.75
C GLU A 102 6.73 -3.79 4.85
N HIS A 103 5.58 -3.43 4.26
CA HIS A 103 4.89 -4.27 3.28
C HIS A 103 5.77 -4.58 2.07
N GLU A 104 6.45 -3.57 1.54
CA GLU A 104 7.40 -3.75 0.44
C GLU A 104 8.47 -4.77 0.80
N ASN A 105 9.05 -4.64 1.98
CA ASN A 105 10.09 -5.54 2.45
C ASN A 105 9.59 -6.98 2.55
N ASP A 106 8.39 -7.19 3.10
CA ASP A 106 7.77 -8.51 3.20
C ASP A 106 7.61 -9.16 1.82
N LEU A 107 7.12 -8.39 0.84
CA LEU A 107 6.91 -8.89 -0.51
C LEU A 107 8.24 -9.22 -1.22
N VAL A 108 9.25 -8.38 -1.04
CA VAL A 108 10.60 -8.63 -1.59
C VAL A 108 11.18 -9.92 -1.00
N ASP A 109 11.01 -10.15 0.30
CA ASP A 109 11.50 -11.36 0.96
C ASP A 109 10.80 -12.61 0.40
N TYR A 110 9.48 -12.58 0.23
CA TYR A 110 8.75 -13.70 -0.38
C TYR A 110 9.20 -13.98 -1.81
N LEU A 111 9.41 -12.93 -2.61
CA LEU A 111 9.86 -13.08 -3.99
C LEU A 111 11.30 -13.65 -4.05
N THR A 112 12.14 -13.23 -3.13
CA THR A 112 13.50 -13.76 -3.01
C THR A 112 13.47 -15.25 -2.65
N ASP A 113 12.66 -15.63 -1.67
CA ASP A 113 12.50 -17.02 -1.26
C ASP A 113 11.93 -17.88 -2.40
N LEU A 114 10.95 -17.37 -3.12
CA LEU A 114 10.36 -18.06 -4.27
C LEU A 114 11.42 -18.33 -5.35
N LYS A 115 12.26 -17.34 -5.64
CA LYS A 115 13.37 -17.48 -6.61
C LYS A 115 14.36 -18.55 -6.17
N LEU A 116 14.76 -18.56 -4.89
CA LEU A 116 15.69 -19.54 -4.34
C LEU A 116 15.09 -20.96 -4.39
N ILE A 117 13.81 -21.12 -4.11
CA ILE A 117 13.13 -22.41 -4.23
C ILE A 117 13.17 -22.91 -5.67
N LYS A 118 12.88 -22.05 -6.65
CA LYS A 118 12.90 -22.40 -8.08
C LYS A 118 14.31 -22.82 -8.55
N GLU A 119 15.34 -22.13 -8.09
CA GLU A 119 16.71 -22.42 -8.48
C GLU A 119 17.21 -23.79 -7.98
N LYS A 120 16.58 -24.34 -6.95
CA LYS A 120 16.93 -25.65 -6.37
C LYS A 120 16.19 -26.84 -6.99
N ILE A 121 15.20 -26.58 -7.82
CA ILE A 121 14.43 -27.61 -8.51
C ILE A 121 15.08 -27.90 -9.88
#